data_e2e5543862a56d474b631f5a3b31652f
#
_entry.id   e2e5543862a56d474b631f5a3b31652f
#
_cell.length_a   1.000
_cell.length_b   1.000
_cell.length_c   1.000
_cell.angle_alpha   90.00
_cell.angle_beta   90.00
_cell.angle_gamma   90.00
#
_symmetry.space_group_name_H-M   'P 1'
#
loop_
_entity.id
_entity.type
_entity.pdbx_description
1 polymer ?
#
loop_
_entity_poly.entity_id
_entity_poly.type
_entity_poly.pdbx_seq_one_letter_code
_entity_poly.pdbx_strand_id
1 'polypeptide(L)'
;MLTDSQCKNAKCPADKARARLTDAGGLYLEVSPAGSKRWFWKYRNGGKEFRLALGSYPSVGLTAARRARDAARLQRAEGADPIQAKKVQKLKASNPAGDSFKVVALEWFEKQEPLWSEAYAVRTKRQFERDLFPWLGERRLADIEPVELLAALRKVEEREIGRAHV
;
A
#
# COMPACT_ATOMS: atom_id res chain seq x y z
N MET A 1 8.57 -30.45 -2.02
CA MET A 1 8.36 -29.32 -2.96
C MET A 1 7.18 -29.64 -3.85
N LEU A 2 6.32 -28.67 -4.13
CA LEU A 2 5.19 -28.83 -5.03
C LEU A 2 5.64 -29.00 -6.50
N THR A 3 4.81 -29.69 -7.27
CA THR A 3 4.92 -29.76 -8.73
C THR A 3 3.74 -29.02 -9.37
N ASP A 4 3.88 -28.58 -10.61
CA ASP A 4 2.79 -27.89 -11.31
C ASP A 4 1.57 -28.79 -11.51
N SER A 5 1.79 -30.09 -11.75
CA SER A 5 0.73 -31.09 -11.82
C SER A 5 -0.07 -31.18 -10.51
N GLN A 6 0.60 -31.13 -9.36
CA GLN A 6 -0.08 -31.11 -8.06
C GLN A 6 -0.90 -29.82 -7.88
N CYS A 7 -0.39 -28.67 -8.32
CA CYS A 7 -1.12 -27.40 -8.28
C CYS A 7 -2.37 -27.44 -9.18
N LYS A 8 -2.23 -27.97 -10.39
CA LYS A 8 -3.32 -28.12 -11.35
C LYS A 8 -4.44 -29.00 -10.80
N ASN A 9 -4.09 -30.15 -10.23
CA ASN A 9 -5.04 -31.14 -9.75
C ASN A 9 -5.52 -30.91 -8.31
N ALA A 10 -5.00 -29.88 -7.61
CA ALA A 10 -5.37 -29.59 -6.25
C ALA A 10 -6.87 -29.27 -6.12
N LYS A 11 -7.53 -29.91 -5.16
CA LYS A 11 -8.93 -29.70 -4.82
C LYS A 11 -9.05 -29.47 -3.31
N CYS A 12 -10.07 -28.75 -2.90
CA CYS A 12 -10.42 -28.63 -1.49
C CYS A 12 -11.37 -29.78 -1.14
N PRO A 13 -11.07 -30.61 -0.12
CA PRO A 13 -12.00 -31.60 0.40
C PRO A 13 -13.30 -30.93 0.87
N ALA A 14 -14.44 -31.63 0.73
CA ALA A 14 -15.74 -31.08 1.07
C ALA A 14 -15.92 -30.77 2.58
N ASP A 15 -15.18 -31.47 3.42
CA ASP A 15 -15.17 -31.31 4.88
C ASP A 15 -14.31 -30.13 5.37
N LYS A 16 -13.59 -29.45 4.44
CA LYS A 16 -12.68 -28.36 4.79
C LYS A 16 -13.10 -27.04 4.20
N ALA A 17 -13.04 -26.00 5.01
CA ALA A 17 -13.23 -24.63 4.54
C ALA A 17 -12.16 -24.19 3.53
N ARG A 18 -10.94 -24.74 3.61
CA ARG A 18 -9.81 -24.50 2.69
C ARG A 18 -8.79 -25.62 2.76
N ALA A 19 -8.21 -25.97 1.62
CA ALA A 19 -7.06 -26.85 1.55
C ALA A 19 -5.78 -26.04 1.31
N ARG A 20 -4.67 -26.46 1.91
CA ARG A 20 -3.36 -25.80 1.74
C ARG A 20 -2.33 -26.83 1.30
N LEU A 21 -1.69 -26.56 0.18
CA LEU A 21 -0.58 -27.33 -0.35
C LEU A 21 0.71 -26.53 -0.10
N THR A 22 1.55 -27.01 0.79
CA THR A 22 2.77 -26.33 1.20
C THR A 22 3.91 -26.60 0.23
N ASP A 23 4.62 -25.54 -0.18
CA ASP A 23 5.91 -25.59 -0.89
C ASP A 23 7.06 -25.16 0.06
N ALA A 24 8.27 -25.04 -0.47
CA ALA A 24 9.42 -24.60 0.31
C ALA A 24 9.37 -23.11 0.70
N GLY A 25 10.05 -22.75 1.80
CA GLY A 25 10.28 -21.35 2.19
C GLY A 25 9.03 -20.58 2.62
N GLY A 26 8.00 -21.27 3.12
CA GLY A 26 6.75 -20.65 3.58
C GLY A 26 5.76 -20.32 2.47
N LEU A 27 6.04 -20.73 1.22
CA LEU A 27 5.10 -20.65 0.10
C LEU A 27 4.04 -21.75 0.20
N TYR A 28 2.79 -21.43 -0.05
CA TYR A 28 1.71 -22.43 -0.16
C TYR A 28 0.62 -21.99 -1.12
N LEU A 29 -0.05 -22.97 -1.71
CA LEU A 29 -1.25 -22.80 -2.52
C LEU A 29 -2.47 -23.06 -1.64
N GLU A 30 -3.36 -22.09 -1.50
CA GLU A 30 -4.65 -22.23 -0.82
C GLU A 30 -5.73 -22.46 -1.86
N VAL A 31 -6.51 -23.52 -1.66
CA VAL A 31 -7.63 -23.93 -2.54
C VAL A 31 -8.92 -23.78 -1.77
N SER A 32 -9.88 -23.04 -2.32
CA SER A 32 -11.22 -22.90 -1.74
C SER A 32 -12.14 -24.05 -2.17
N PRO A 33 -13.26 -24.28 -1.47
CA PRO A 33 -14.29 -25.25 -1.89
C PRO A 33 -14.85 -24.96 -3.29
N ALA A 34 -14.93 -23.67 -3.67
CA ALA A 34 -15.34 -23.23 -5.01
C ALA A 34 -14.27 -23.44 -6.09
N GLY A 35 -13.14 -24.09 -5.76
CA GLY A 35 -12.06 -24.39 -6.70
C GLY A 35 -11.09 -23.25 -6.99
N SER A 36 -11.28 -22.04 -6.42
CA SER A 36 -10.32 -20.96 -6.57
C SER A 36 -9.01 -21.28 -5.87
N LYS A 37 -7.89 -20.98 -6.52
CA LYS A 37 -6.53 -21.29 -6.04
C LYS A 37 -5.73 -20.02 -5.95
N ARG A 38 -5.08 -19.78 -4.78
CA ARG A 38 -4.31 -18.57 -4.54
C ARG A 38 -3.01 -18.87 -3.82
N TRP A 39 -1.92 -18.25 -4.30
CA TRP A 39 -0.61 -18.32 -3.71
C TRP A 39 -0.48 -17.37 -2.54
N PHE A 40 0.10 -17.86 -1.44
CA PHE A 40 0.46 -17.10 -0.25
C PHE A 40 1.87 -17.42 0.19
N TRP A 41 2.55 -16.40 0.68
CA TRP A 41 3.79 -16.56 1.43
C TRP A 41 3.54 -16.23 2.89
N LYS A 42 3.91 -17.17 3.75
CA LYS A 42 3.82 -17.09 5.21
C LYS A 42 5.20 -16.73 5.77
N TYR A 43 5.26 -15.69 6.60
CA TYR A 43 6.48 -15.25 7.24
C TYR A 43 6.20 -14.72 8.64
N ARG A 44 7.28 -14.58 9.46
CA ARG A 44 7.18 -14.00 10.80
C ARG A 44 7.92 -12.67 10.84
N ASN A 45 7.34 -11.69 11.53
CA ASN A 45 7.93 -10.39 11.78
C ASN A 45 7.59 -9.96 13.22
N GLY A 46 8.60 -9.60 14.03
CA GLY A 46 8.40 -9.23 15.43
C GLY A 46 7.63 -10.29 16.25
N GLY A 47 7.91 -11.58 16.02
CA GLY A 47 7.22 -12.69 16.69
C GLY A 47 5.82 -13.01 16.14
N LYS A 48 5.22 -12.14 15.35
CA LYS A 48 3.88 -12.33 14.75
C LYS A 48 3.98 -12.98 13.37
N GLU A 49 2.95 -13.79 13.04
CA GLU A 49 2.82 -14.44 11.75
C GLU A 49 2.03 -13.56 10.78
N PHE A 50 2.56 -13.39 9.58
CA PHE A 50 1.94 -12.66 8.50
C PHE A 50 1.82 -13.53 7.25
N ARG A 51 0.89 -13.19 6.38
CA ARG A 51 0.73 -13.83 5.08
C ARG A 51 0.59 -12.80 3.97
N LEU A 52 1.41 -12.92 2.93
CA LEU A 52 1.36 -12.09 1.73
C LEU A 52 0.72 -12.87 0.60
N ALA A 53 -0.33 -12.34 -0.02
CA ALA A 53 -0.91 -12.91 -1.22
C ALA A 53 -0.02 -12.60 -2.43
N LEU A 54 0.41 -13.63 -3.16
CA LEU A 54 1.32 -13.50 -4.31
C LEU A 54 0.60 -13.53 -5.65
N GLY A 55 -0.63 -14.05 -5.70
CA GLY A 55 -1.44 -14.09 -6.92
C GLY A 55 -2.34 -15.32 -6.99
N SER A 56 -3.12 -15.42 -8.07
CA SER A 56 -4.05 -16.53 -8.30
C SER A 56 -3.47 -17.51 -9.32
N TYR A 57 -3.62 -18.80 -9.07
CA TYR A 57 -3.31 -19.83 -10.05
C TYR A 57 -4.54 -20.02 -10.97
N PRO A 58 -4.39 -20.21 -12.29
CA PRO A 58 -3.13 -20.41 -13.02
C PRO A 58 -2.43 -19.12 -13.50
N SER A 59 -3.01 -17.93 -13.36
CA SER A 59 -2.41 -16.66 -13.82
C SER A 59 -0.98 -16.45 -13.27
N VAL A 60 -0.75 -16.90 -12.04
CA VAL A 60 0.58 -17.01 -11.43
C VAL A 60 0.90 -18.50 -11.28
N GLY A 61 1.74 -19.04 -12.14
CA GLY A 61 2.23 -20.40 -12.06
C GLY A 61 3.22 -20.60 -10.91
N LEU A 62 3.56 -21.87 -10.61
CA LEU A 62 4.43 -22.25 -9.49
C LEU A 62 5.80 -21.54 -9.52
N THR A 63 6.43 -21.48 -10.68
CA THR A 63 7.73 -20.81 -10.84
C THR A 63 7.65 -19.31 -10.57
N ALA A 64 6.60 -18.64 -11.06
CA ALA A 64 6.36 -17.23 -10.81
C ALA A 64 6.06 -16.96 -9.34
N ALA A 65 5.30 -17.84 -8.67
CA ALA A 65 5.01 -17.74 -7.25
C ALA A 65 6.29 -17.87 -6.40
N ARG A 66 7.21 -18.77 -6.76
CA ARG A 66 8.52 -18.91 -6.10
C ARG A 66 9.36 -17.65 -6.25
N ARG A 67 9.43 -17.09 -7.47
CA ARG A 67 10.15 -15.82 -7.72
C ARG A 67 9.53 -14.66 -6.92
N ALA A 68 8.21 -14.55 -6.86
CA ALA A 68 7.53 -13.53 -6.08
C ALA A 68 7.79 -13.66 -4.56
N ARG A 69 7.83 -14.89 -4.03
CA ARG A 69 8.24 -15.17 -2.67
C ARG A 69 9.67 -14.72 -2.40
N ASP A 70 10.60 -15.05 -3.30
CA ASP A 70 12.03 -14.73 -3.12
C ASP A 70 12.27 -13.22 -3.18
N ALA A 71 11.59 -12.51 -4.08
CA ALA A 71 11.59 -11.05 -4.14
C ALA A 71 11.04 -10.42 -2.84
N ALA A 72 9.91 -10.91 -2.34
CA ALA A 72 9.34 -10.42 -1.09
C ALA A 72 10.23 -10.72 0.12
N ARG A 73 10.94 -11.86 0.10
CA ARG A 73 11.92 -12.22 1.13
C ARG A 73 13.13 -11.29 1.14
N LEU A 74 13.60 -10.89 -0.05
CA LEU A 74 14.70 -9.94 -0.21
C LEU A 74 14.29 -8.55 0.31
N GLN A 75 13.15 -8.03 -0.13
CA GLN A 75 12.61 -6.74 0.36
C GLN A 75 12.52 -6.70 1.89
N ARG A 76 12.09 -7.82 2.49
CA ARG A 76 12.04 -7.90 3.95
C ARG A 76 13.43 -7.90 4.59
N ALA A 77 14.42 -8.55 3.99
CA ALA A 77 15.81 -8.53 4.48
C ALA A 77 16.40 -7.12 4.44
N GLU A 78 15.97 -6.29 3.51
CA GLU A 78 16.30 -4.85 3.39
C GLU A 78 15.50 -3.95 4.35
N GLY A 79 14.67 -4.53 5.23
CA GLY A 79 13.89 -3.79 6.22
C GLY A 79 12.53 -3.29 5.74
N ALA A 80 12.16 -3.51 4.48
CA ALA A 80 10.84 -3.12 3.97
C ALA A 80 9.76 -4.14 4.36
N ASP A 81 8.55 -3.66 4.69
CA ASP A 81 7.39 -4.54 4.88
C ASP A 81 6.73 -4.86 3.54
N PRO A 82 6.77 -6.12 3.07
CA PRO A 82 6.22 -6.51 1.76
C PRO A 82 4.70 -6.29 1.66
N ILE A 83 3.97 -6.31 2.78
CA ILE A 83 2.53 -6.05 2.80
C ILE A 83 2.28 -4.57 2.54
N GLN A 84 3.02 -3.68 3.18
CA GLN A 84 2.91 -2.24 2.96
C GLN A 84 3.35 -1.86 1.55
N ALA A 85 4.47 -2.40 1.07
CA ALA A 85 4.94 -2.19 -0.29
C ALA A 85 3.87 -2.58 -1.33
N LYS A 86 3.24 -3.75 -1.16
CA LYS A 86 2.15 -4.19 -2.04
C LYS A 86 0.91 -3.32 -1.94
N LYS A 87 0.56 -2.83 -0.74
CA LYS A 87 -0.56 -1.90 -0.54
C LYS A 87 -0.33 -0.59 -1.29
N VAL A 88 0.86 -0.01 -1.17
CA VAL A 88 1.26 1.20 -1.90
C VAL A 88 1.22 0.97 -3.41
N GLN A 89 1.77 -0.15 -3.89
CA GLN A 89 1.73 -0.49 -5.31
C GLN A 89 0.29 -0.65 -5.84
N LYS A 90 -0.59 -1.25 -5.05
CA LYS A 90 -2.02 -1.37 -5.41
C LYS A 90 -2.69 0.00 -5.47
N LEU A 91 -2.41 0.89 -4.53
CA LEU A 91 -2.93 2.27 -4.54
C LEU A 91 -2.43 3.03 -5.78
N LYS A 92 -1.14 2.89 -6.12
CA LYS A 92 -0.58 3.48 -7.35
C LYS A 92 -1.24 2.94 -8.63
N ALA A 93 -1.56 1.64 -8.66
CA ALA A 93 -2.19 1.00 -9.82
C ALA A 93 -3.69 1.28 -9.94
N SER A 94 -4.39 1.52 -8.84
CA SER A 94 -5.83 1.81 -8.85
C SER A 94 -6.17 3.21 -9.31
N ASN A 95 -5.20 4.12 -9.29
CA ASN A 95 -5.34 5.48 -9.80
C ASN A 95 -4.16 5.86 -10.72
N PRO A 96 -4.15 5.36 -11.98
CA PRO A 96 -3.05 5.62 -12.93
C PRO A 96 -2.92 7.09 -13.31
N ALA A 97 -4.02 7.84 -13.34
CA ALA A 97 -4.02 9.30 -13.54
C ALA A 97 -3.57 10.05 -12.28
N GLY A 98 -3.58 9.35 -11.11
CA GLY A 98 -3.14 9.77 -9.80
C GLY A 98 -3.64 11.16 -9.43
N ASP A 99 -4.55 11.24 -8.46
CA ASP A 99 -4.97 12.55 -7.98
C ASP A 99 -3.74 13.28 -7.40
N SER A 100 -3.53 14.50 -7.88
CA SER A 100 -2.50 15.36 -7.31
C SER A 100 -2.84 15.67 -5.84
N PHE A 101 -1.86 16.01 -5.06
CA PHE A 101 -2.06 16.44 -3.67
C PHE A 101 -3.12 17.54 -3.57
N LYS A 102 -3.11 18.48 -4.52
CA LYS A 102 -4.06 19.59 -4.60
C LYS A 102 -5.50 19.10 -4.77
N VAL A 103 -5.75 18.16 -5.68
CA VAL A 103 -7.10 17.61 -5.92
C VAL A 103 -7.62 16.95 -4.66
N VAL A 104 -6.83 16.05 -4.05
CA VAL A 104 -7.24 15.33 -2.82
C VAL A 104 -7.43 16.28 -1.64
N ALA A 105 -6.58 17.29 -1.51
CA ALA A 105 -6.68 18.29 -0.45
C ALA A 105 -7.95 19.15 -0.61
N LEU A 106 -8.33 19.54 -1.83
CA LEU A 106 -9.55 20.28 -2.09
C LEU A 106 -10.81 19.44 -1.83
N GLU A 107 -10.84 18.17 -2.25
CA GLU A 107 -11.93 17.25 -1.92
C GLU A 107 -12.09 17.06 -0.41
N TRP A 108 -10.98 16.94 0.32
CA TRP A 108 -11.00 16.85 1.77
C TRP A 108 -11.54 18.16 2.38
N PHE A 109 -11.10 19.30 1.86
CA PHE A 109 -11.53 20.62 2.32
C PHE A 109 -13.04 20.79 2.16
N GLU A 110 -13.62 20.49 0.99
CA GLU A 110 -15.06 20.55 0.72
C GLU A 110 -15.88 19.72 1.71
N LYS A 111 -15.36 18.57 2.14
CA LYS A 111 -16.01 17.71 3.16
C LYS A 111 -15.93 18.27 4.58
N GLN A 112 -14.89 19.04 4.89
CA GLN A 112 -14.66 19.60 6.23
C GLN A 112 -15.27 21.01 6.37
N GLU A 113 -15.34 21.78 5.30
CA GLU A 113 -15.81 23.17 5.30
C GLU A 113 -17.16 23.36 6.02
N PRO A 114 -18.18 22.51 5.82
CA PRO A 114 -19.46 22.64 6.53
C PRO A 114 -19.38 22.50 8.05
N LEU A 115 -18.30 21.93 8.56
CA LEU A 115 -18.07 21.68 9.99
C LEU A 115 -17.32 22.84 10.67
N TRP A 116 -16.82 23.82 9.87
CA TRP A 116 -15.96 24.90 10.35
C TRP A 116 -16.67 26.25 10.31
N SER A 117 -16.18 27.20 11.11
CA SER A 117 -16.56 28.59 10.91
C SER A 117 -15.99 29.14 9.61
N GLU A 118 -16.71 30.07 8.96
CA GLU A 118 -16.28 30.69 7.71
C GLU A 118 -14.88 31.27 7.79
N ALA A 119 -14.55 31.95 8.88
CA ALA A 119 -13.22 32.53 9.10
C ALA A 119 -12.11 31.44 9.17
N TYR A 120 -12.41 30.28 9.77
CA TYR A 120 -11.47 29.18 9.85
C TYR A 120 -11.27 28.52 8.48
N ALA A 121 -12.36 28.29 7.75
CA ALA A 121 -12.33 27.71 6.40
C ALA A 121 -11.47 28.58 5.45
N VAL A 122 -11.72 29.88 5.40
CA VAL A 122 -10.96 30.85 4.57
C VAL A 122 -9.48 30.85 4.94
N ARG A 123 -9.17 30.87 6.24
CA ARG A 123 -7.80 30.85 6.74
C ARG A 123 -7.07 29.55 6.34
N THR A 124 -7.70 28.41 6.53
CA THR A 124 -7.14 27.10 6.20
C THR A 124 -6.90 26.97 4.70
N LYS A 125 -7.85 27.38 3.86
CA LYS A 125 -7.71 27.36 2.40
C LYS A 125 -6.51 28.20 1.95
N ARG A 126 -6.38 29.41 2.47
CA ARG A 126 -5.22 30.28 2.19
C ARG A 126 -3.89 29.67 2.61
N GLN A 127 -3.85 28.92 3.72
CA GLN A 127 -2.65 28.22 4.14
C GLN A 127 -2.26 27.12 3.14
N PHE A 128 -3.22 26.32 2.67
CA PHE A 128 -2.95 25.31 1.64
C PHE A 128 -2.42 25.95 0.35
N GLU A 129 -3.11 26.98 -0.15
CA GLU A 129 -2.75 27.66 -1.40
C GLU A 129 -1.37 28.32 -1.35
N ARG A 130 -1.02 28.88 -0.22
CA ARG A 130 0.23 29.61 -0.05
C ARG A 130 1.41 28.72 0.33
N ASP A 131 1.16 27.69 1.15
CA ASP A 131 2.22 27.01 1.87
C ASP A 131 2.49 25.61 1.35
N LEU A 132 1.46 24.90 0.90
CA LEU A 132 1.58 23.50 0.49
C LEU A 132 1.46 23.30 -1.03
N PHE A 133 0.52 23.96 -1.68
CA PHE A 133 0.29 23.76 -3.12
C PHE A 133 1.47 24.17 -4.00
N PRO A 134 2.27 25.20 -3.70
CA PRO A 134 3.45 25.52 -4.52
C PRO A 134 4.51 24.40 -4.55
N TRP A 135 4.56 23.56 -3.51
CA TRP A 135 5.56 22.51 -3.37
C TRP A 135 5.02 21.12 -3.69
N LEU A 136 3.81 20.84 -3.24
CA LEU A 136 3.22 19.50 -3.29
C LEU A 136 2.02 19.42 -4.22
N GLY A 137 1.43 20.54 -4.63
CA GLY A 137 0.13 20.60 -5.29
C GLY A 137 0.03 19.72 -6.52
N GLU A 138 1.01 19.79 -7.41
CA GLU A 138 1.05 19.03 -8.65
C GLU A 138 1.65 17.61 -8.48
N ARG A 139 2.20 17.31 -7.30
CA ARG A 139 2.74 15.98 -7.01
C ARG A 139 1.61 14.98 -6.82
N ARG A 140 1.77 13.79 -7.37
CA ARG A 140 0.84 12.68 -7.10
C ARG A 140 0.95 12.29 -5.62
N LEU A 141 -0.17 12.19 -4.93
CA LEU A 141 -0.19 11.87 -3.50
C LEU A 141 0.57 10.57 -3.17
N ALA A 142 0.49 9.57 -4.06
CA ALA A 142 1.17 8.29 -3.90
C ALA A 142 2.70 8.35 -4.09
N ASP A 143 3.22 9.45 -4.63
CA ASP A 143 4.65 9.65 -4.94
C ASP A 143 5.32 10.68 -4.01
N ILE A 144 4.54 11.25 -3.07
CA ILE A 144 5.09 12.17 -2.05
C ILE A 144 5.80 11.32 -0.99
N GLU A 145 7.10 11.58 -0.84
CA GLU A 145 7.90 10.93 0.19
C GLU A 145 7.84 11.71 1.53
N PRO A 146 7.99 11.03 2.68
CA PRO A 146 7.97 11.68 4.00
C PRO A 146 8.98 12.82 4.13
N VAL A 147 10.12 12.73 3.45
CA VAL A 147 11.16 13.76 3.45
C VAL A 147 10.70 15.02 2.72
N GLU A 148 9.98 14.89 1.60
CA GLU A 148 9.41 16.03 0.85
C GLU A 148 8.34 16.74 1.68
N LEU A 149 7.47 15.98 2.34
CA LEU A 149 6.45 16.53 3.23
C LEU A 149 7.09 17.29 4.40
N LEU A 150 8.09 16.69 5.04
CA LEU A 150 8.80 17.30 6.14
C LEU A 150 9.50 18.61 5.72
N ALA A 151 10.10 18.64 4.53
CA ALA A 151 10.73 19.85 3.98
C ALA A 151 9.71 20.97 3.75
N ALA A 152 8.51 20.64 3.24
CA ALA A 152 7.44 21.62 3.07
C ALA A 152 6.94 22.17 4.42
N LEU A 153 6.75 21.30 5.42
CA LEU A 153 6.31 21.70 6.77
C LEU A 153 7.36 22.60 7.48
N ARG A 154 8.65 22.30 7.37
CA ARG A 154 9.72 23.14 7.93
C ARG A 154 9.70 24.55 7.37
N LYS A 155 9.44 24.73 6.07
CA LYS A 155 9.31 26.07 5.47
C LYS A 155 8.12 26.86 6.02
N VAL A 156 7.04 26.19 6.36
CA VAL A 156 5.88 26.83 7.03
C VAL A 156 6.27 27.30 8.43
N GLU A 157 6.96 26.44 9.19
CA GLU A 157 7.42 26.72 10.54
C GLU A 157 8.42 27.91 10.57
N GLU A 158 9.44 27.91 9.72
CA GLU A 158 10.43 29.00 9.60
C GLU A 158 9.76 30.36 9.35
N ARG A 159 8.71 30.39 8.55
CA ARG A 159 7.99 31.62 8.26
C ARG A 159 7.13 32.10 9.43
N GLU A 160 6.52 31.19 10.18
CA GLU A 160 5.72 31.57 11.35
C GLU A 160 6.58 32.10 12.48
N ILE A 161 7.74 31.49 12.72
CA ILE A 161 8.74 31.97 13.69
C ILE A 161 9.26 33.34 13.29
N GLY A 162 9.55 33.58 12.01
CA GLY A 162 10.01 34.90 11.52
C GLY A 162 8.98 36.03 11.68
N ARG A 163 7.69 35.73 11.79
CA ARG A 163 6.62 36.70 12.06
C ARG A 163 6.41 37.03 13.55
N ALA A 164 6.83 36.14 14.43
CA ALA A 164 6.69 36.32 15.87
C ALA A 164 7.81 37.25 16.47
N HIS A 165 8.78 37.61 15.66
CA HIS A 165 9.94 38.45 16.08
C HIS A 165 9.98 39.84 15.44
N VAL A 166 8.86 40.33 14.84
CA VAL A 166 8.77 41.70 14.30
C VAL A 166 7.70 42.50 15.05
#